data_e5ab62331e854b213233a888008787cd
#
_entry.id   e5ab62331e854b213233a888008787cd
#
_cell.length_a   1.000
_cell.length_b   1.000
_cell.length_c   1.000
_cell.angle_alpha   90.00
_cell.angle_beta   90.00
_cell.angle_gamma   90.00
#
_symmetry.space_group_name_H-M   'P 1'
#
loop_
_entity.id
_entity.type
_entity.pdbx_description
1 polymer ?
#
loop_
_entity_poly.entity_id
_entity_poly.type
_entity_poly.pdbx_seq_one_letter_code
_entity_poly.pdbx_strand_id
1 'polypeptide(L)'
;MPKGTAIFIERSKAENMETRVAVMSIIVEKGESAEQINSLLHEYGEYIIGRMGIPYRKRGISIISIALDAPQNAISTLSGKIGNLDGVSVKTAYSTVISKE
;
A
#
# COMPACT_ATOMS: atom_id res chain seq x y z
N MET A 1 -12.54 -29.06 5.74
CA MET A 1 -12.11 -28.71 5.94
C MET A 1 -11.54 -28.84 6.15
N PRO A 2 -11.74 -29.15 6.09
CA PRO A 2 -11.30 -29.22 6.42
C PRO A 2 -10.43 -29.10 6.43
N LYS A 3 -9.98 -29.33 6.48
CA LYS A 3 -9.32 -28.78 6.54
C LYS A 3 -8.68 -27.86 6.45
N GLY A 4 -7.27 -28.14 6.47
CA GLY A 4 -7.07 -26.82 6.13
C GLY A 4 -8.19 -25.87 6.46
N THR A 5 -9.01 -26.34 7.28
CA THR A 5 -10.20 -25.57 7.58
C THR A 5 -9.86 -24.31 8.36
N ALA A 6 -8.92 -24.40 9.28
CA ALA A 6 -8.57 -23.22 10.08
C ALA A 6 -7.98 -22.11 9.21
N ILE A 7 -7.11 -22.48 8.30
CA ILE A 7 -6.51 -21.50 7.42
C ILE A 7 -7.56 -20.89 6.52
N PHE A 8 -8.47 -21.72 6.06
CA PHE A 8 -9.54 -21.27 5.21
C PHE A 8 -10.43 -20.27 5.92
N ILE A 9 -10.69 -20.52 7.19
CA ILE A 9 -11.55 -19.62 7.96
C ILE A 9 -10.91 -18.26 8.09
N GLU A 10 -9.60 -18.21 8.28
CA GLU A 10 -8.92 -16.94 8.38
C GLU A 10 -8.97 -16.15 7.09
N ARG A 11 -8.86 -16.86 5.98
CA ARG A 11 -8.99 -16.19 4.70
C ARG A 11 -10.39 -15.62 4.51
N SER A 12 -11.37 -16.41 4.88
CA SER A 12 -12.76 -15.94 4.79
C SER A 12 -12.97 -14.70 5.61
N LYS A 13 -12.38 -14.68 6.79
CA LYS A 13 -12.52 -13.54 7.66
C LYS A 13 -11.91 -12.30 7.00
N ALA A 14 -10.75 -12.45 6.41
CA ALA A 14 -10.12 -11.33 5.73
C ALA A 14 -10.95 -10.86 4.56
N GLU A 15 -11.54 -11.80 3.84
CA GLU A 15 -12.36 -11.45 2.69
C GLU A 15 -13.62 -10.73 3.07
N ASN A 16 -14.09 -10.95 4.32
CA ASN A 16 -15.31 -10.30 4.77
C ASN A 16 -15.08 -8.93 5.38
N MET A 17 -13.84 -8.54 5.52
CA MET A 17 -13.55 -7.23 6.06
C MET A 17 -13.84 -6.17 5.03
N GLU A 18 -14.30 -5.03 5.51
CA GLU A 18 -14.48 -3.90 4.64
C GLU A 18 -13.13 -3.46 4.10
N THR A 19 -13.12 -3.13 2.85
CA THR A 19 -11.92 -2.57 2.24
C THR A 19 -12.24 -1.18 1.74
N ARG A 20 -11.21 -0.39 1.58
CA ARG A 20 -11.32 0.96 1.09
C ARG A 20 -10.37 1.14 -0.07
N VAL A 21 -10.83 1.89 -1.05
CA VAL A 21 -9.96 2.29 -2.15
C VAL A 21 -9.24 3.56 -1.73
N ALA A 22 -7.94 3.57 -1.94
CA ALA A 22 -7.11 4.71 -1.56
C ALA A 22 -6.02 4.91 -2.58
N VAL A 23 -5.56 6.14 -2.69
CA VAL A 23 -4.40 6.48 -3.50
C VAL A 23 -3.33 7.02 -2.57
N MET A 24 -2.19 6.37 -2.56
CA MET A 24 -1.07 6.75 -1.71
C MET A 24 -0.04 7.44 -2.58
N SER A 25 0.24 8.71 -2.26
CA SER A 25 1.22 9.50 -3.00
C SER A 25 2.51 9.57 -2.21
N ILE A 26 3.61 9.21 -2.85
CA ILE A 26 4.90 9.08 -2.19
C ILE A 26 5.92 9.93 -2.93
N ILE A 27 6.66 10.74 -2.18
CA ILE A 27 7.77 11.50 -2.75
C ILE A 27 9.04 11.02 -2.08
N VAL A 28 10.00 10.60 -2.89
CA VAL A 28 11.26 10.05 -2.40
C VAL A 28 12.36 11.04 -2.73
N GLU A 29 12.93 11.63 -1.68
CA GLU A 29 14.01 12.60 -1.87
C GLU A 29 15.38 11.99 -1.67
N LYS A 30 15.45 10.78 -1.14
CA LYS A 30 16.71 10.06 -0.96
C LYS A 30 16.61 8.72 -1.66
N GLY A 31 17.41 8.55 -2.69
CA GLY A 31 17.33 7.37 -3.52
C GLY A 31 17.61 6.08 -2.78
N GLU A 32 18.34 6.14 -1.67
CA GLU A 32 18.63 4.94 -0.89
C GLU A 32 17.36 4.28 -0.35
N SER A 33 16.30 5.06 -0.18
CA SER A 33 15.06 4.51 0.37
C SER A 33 14.22 3.80 -0.67
N ALA A 34 14.56 3.93 -1.95
CA ALA A 34 13.73 3.38 -3.01
C ALA A 34 13.62 1.85 -2.93
N GLU A 35 14.71 1.21 -2.59
CA GLU A 35 14.70 -0.25 -2.49
C GLU A 35 13.79 -0.74 -1.39
N GLN A 36 13.81 -0.03 -0.27
CA GLN A 36 12.95 -0.38 0.86
C GLN A 36 11.49 -0.17 0.51
N ILE A 37 11.19 0.90 -0.23
CA ILE A 37 9.83 1.14 -0.68
C ILE A 37 9.37 0.01 -1.59
N ASN A 38 10.22 -0.39 -2.53
CA ASN A 38 9.85 -1.46 -3.45
C ASN A 38 9.60 -2.77 -2.71
N SER A 39 10.39 -3.06 -1.69
CA SER A 39 10.17 -4.26 -0.88
C SER A 39 8.83 -4.21 -0.17
N LEU A 40 8.51 -3.06 0.41
CA LEU A 40 7.23 -2.90 1.09
C LEU A 40 6.06 -3.04 0.13
N LEU A 41 6.17 -2.44 -1.05
CA LEU A 41 5.10 -2.54 -2.03
C LEU A 41 4.93 -3.96 -2.53
N HIS A 42 6.02 -4.70 -2.63
CA HIS A 42 5.93 -6.10 -3.00
C HIS A 42 5.20 -6.91 -1.92
N GLU A 43 5.51 -6.61 -0.68
CA GLU A 43 4.90 -7.30 0.45
C GLU A 43 3.39 -7.08 0.49
N TYR A 44 2.94 -5.90 0.09
CA TYR A 44 1.51 -5.55 0.10
C TYR A 44 0.89 -5.66 -1.28
N GLY A 45 1.54 -6.40 -2.19
CA GLY A 45 1.14 -6.44 -3.58
C GLY A 45 -0.28 -6.92 -3.82
N GLU A 46 -0.77 -7.81 -2.95
CA GLU A 46 -2.13 -8.33 -3.15
C GLU A 46 -3.19 -7.24 -3.04
N TYR A 47 -2.87 -6.13 -2.38
CA TYR A 47 -3.82 -5.04 -2.21
C TYR A 47 -3.69 -3.96 -3.29
N ILE A 48 -2.66 -4.03 -4.11
CA ILE A 48 -2.35 -2.96 -5.04
C ILE A 48 -3.11 -3.17 -6.34
N ILE A 49 -3.91 -2.17 -6.70
CA ILE A 49 -4.66 -2.17 -7.96
C ILE A 49 -3.76 -1.73 -9.10
N GLY A 50 -2.91 -0.77 -8.84
CA GLY A 50 -2.00 -0.26 -9.84
C GLY A 50 -0.99 0.67 -9.22
N ARG A 51 0.08 0.94 -9.96
CA ARG A 51 1.10 1.84 -9.45
C ARG A 51 1.77 2.57 -10.61
N MET A 52 2.29 3.73 -10.29
CA MET A 52 2.99 4.54 -11.27
C MET A 52 4.21 5.12 -10.57
N GLY A 53 5.34 5.09 -11.25
CA GLY A 53 6.56 5.67 -10.71
C GLY A 53 7.20 6.57 -11.74
N ILE A 54 7.58 7.75 -11.32
CA ILE A 54 8.21 8.72 -12.20
C ILE A 54 9.48 9.22 -11.55
N PRO A 55 10.65 8.82 -12.06
CA PRO A 55 11.90 9.43 -11.59
C PRO A 55 12.04 10.81 -12.19
N TYR A 56 12.14 11.82 -11.36
CA TYR A 56 12.27 13.18 -11.81
C TYR A 56 13.69 13.65 -11.56
N ARG A 57 14.55 13.37 -12.51
CA ARG A 57 15.99 13.56 -12.33
C ARG A 57 16.37 15.02 -12.17
N LYS A 58 15.59 15.90 -12.79
CA LYS A 58 15.88 17.32 -12.71
C LYS A 58 15.96 17.83 -11.28
N ARG A 59 15.17 17.23 -10.40
CA ARG A 59 15.15 17.62 -8.98
C ARG A 59 15.70 16.54 -8.07
N GLY A 60 16.14 15.43 -8.63
CA GLY A 60 16.71 14.34 -7.83
C GLY A 60 15.69 13.64 -6.97
N ILE A 61 14.43 13.63 -7.37
CA ILE A 61 13.39 12.98 -6.60
C ILE A 61 12.68 11.93 -7.45
N SER A 62 11.97 11.04 -6.75
CA SER A 62 11.09 10.09 -7.42
C SER A 62 9.69 10.28 -6.88
N ILE A 63 8.71 10.16 -7.77
CA ILE A 63 7.31 10.30 -7.43
C ILE A 63 6.64 8.96 -7.68
N ILE A 64 5.97 8.43 -6.65
CA ILE A 64 5.31 7.14 -6.76
C ILE A 64 3.86 7.31 -6.34
N SER A 65 2.95 6.75 -7.14
CA SER A 65 1.53 6.79 -6.83
C SER A 65 1.01 5.35 -6.84
N ILE A 66 0.34 4.97 -5.76
CA ILE A 66 -0.14 3.61 -5.58
C ILE A 66 -1.64 3.66 -5.37
N ALA A 67 -2.37 2.88 -6.18
CA ALA A 67 -3.80 2.71 -5.96
C ALA A 67 -4.01 1.39 -5.24
N LEU A 68 -4.79 1.43 -4.16
CA LEU A 68 -4.99 0.27 -3.28
C LEU A 68 -6.46 0.01 -3.04
N ASP A 69 -6.76 -1.25 -2.80
CA ASP A 69 -8.06 -1.64 -2.26
C ASP A 69 -7.74 -2.60 -1.12
N ALA A 70 -7.87 -2.14 0.11
CA ALA A 70 -7.37 -2.87 1.26
C ALA A 70 -8.11 -2.51 2.53
N PRO A 71 -8.03 -3.37 3.55
CA PRO A 71 -8.55 -2.98 4.86
C PRO A 71 -7.83 -1.74 5.38
N GLN A 72 -8.55 -0.95 6.15
CA GLN A 72 -8.02 0.31 6.65
C GLN A 72 -6.69 0.12 7.40
N ASN A 73 -6.61 -0.92 8.22
CA ASN A 73 -5.40 -1.11 9.00
C ASN A 73 -4.20 -1.47 8.12
N ALA A 74 -4.42 -2.15 7.00
CA ALA A 74 -3.33 -2.46 6.08
C ALA A 74 -2.81 -1.18 5.43
N ILE A 75 -3.73 -0.30 5.03
CA ILE A 75 -3.33 0.96 4.41
C ILE A 75 -2.54 1.82 5.39
N SER A 76 -3.04 1.92 6.62
CA SER A 76 -2.38 2.72 7.65
C SER A 76 -0.99 2.19 7.98
N THR A 77 -0.89 0.87 8.08
CA THR A 77 0.39 0.24 8.41
C THR A 77 1.41 0.48 7.29
N LEU A 78 0.98 0.28 6.06
CA LEU A 78 1.87 0.49 4.93
C LEU A 78 2.31 1.96 4.85
N SER A 79 1.36 2.87 5.01
CA SER A 79 1.66 4.29 4.98
C SER A 79 2.68 4.66 6.05
N GLY A 80 2.50 4.11 7.26
CA GLY A 80 3.43 4.37 8.36
C GLY A 80 4.81 3.85 8.08
N LYS A 81 4.90 2.63 7.54
CA LYS A 81 6.20 2.05 7.25
C LYS A 81 6.94 2.83 6.18
N ILE A 82 6.22 3.26 5.14
CA ILE A 82 6.85 4.03 4.08
C ILE A 82 7.25 5.41 4.58
N GLY A 83 6.36 6.05 5.34
CA GLY A 83 6.62 7.39 5.83
C GLY A 83 7.76 7.48 6.82
N ASN A 84 8.14 6.36 7.43
CA ASN A 84 9.26 6.33 8.35
C ASN A 84 10.61 6.24 7.66
N LEU A 85 10.62 6.02 6.36
CA LEU A 85 11.88 5.91 5.65
C LEU A 85 12.49 7.30 5.46
N ASP A 86 13.80 7.33 5.44
CA ASP A 86 14.53 8.58 5.35
C ASP A 86 14.28 9.27 4.01
N GLY A 87 13.94 10.55 4.06
CA GLY A 87 13.71 11.34 2.86
C GLY A 87 12.44 10.99 2.09
N VAL A 88 11.46 10.40 2.77
CA VAL A 88 10.22 9.96 2.13
C VAL A 88 9.03 10.66 2.76
N SER A 89 8.15 11.17 1.90
CA SER A 89 6.88 11.80 2.32
C SER A 89 5.73 11.02 1.73
N VAL A 90 4.67 10.82 2.52
CA VAL A 90 3.51 10.06 2.10
C VAL A 90 2.24 10.81 2.44
N LYS A 91 1.32 10.83 1.50
CA LYS A 91 -0.04 11.32 1.73
C LYS A 91 -1.00 10.34 1.10
N THR A 92 -2.10 10.07 1.78
CA THR A 92 -3.07 9.10 1.31
C THR A 92 -4.43 9.76 1.19
N ALA A 93 -5.04 9.60 0.03
CA ALA A 93 -6.41 10.04 -0.20
C ALA A 93 -7.30 8.82 -0.23
N TYR A 94 -8.43 8.89 0.44
CA TYR A 94 -9.35 7.77 0.54
C TYR A 94 -10.62 8.06 -0.21
N SER A 95 -11.14 7.04 -0.87
CA SER A 95 -12.48 7.10 -1.43
C SER A 95 -13.50 7.05 -0.30
N THR A 96 -14.61 7.76 -0.49
CA THR A 96 -15.71 7.68 0.47
C THR A 96 -16.60 6.48 0.20
N VAL A 97 -16.38 5.81 -0.92
CA VAL A 97 -17.16 4.62 -1.27
C VAL A 97 -16.56 3.43 -0.55
N ILE A 98 -17.37 2.73 0.20
CA ILE A 98 -16.91 1.59 0.98
C ILE A 98 -17.45 0.33 0.33
N SER A 99 -16.54 -0.58 0.04
CA SER A 99 -16.90 -1.85 -0.55
C SER A 99 -17.25 -2.83 0.56
N LYS A 100 -18.38 -3.48 0.43
CA LYS A 100 -18.82 -4.47 1.40
C LYS A 100 -18.99 -5.78 0.70
N GLU A 101 -18.14 -6.70 1.01
CA GLU A 101 -18.22 -8.04 0.46
C GLU A 101 -18.15 -9.10 1.53
#